data_1d26a7377dfe0c2518543365daff2c32
#
_entry.id   1d26a7377dfe0c2518543365daff2c32
#
_cell.length_a   1.000
_cell.length_b   1.000
_cell.length_c   1.000
_cell.angle_alpha   90.00
_cell.angle_beta   90.00
_cell.angle_gamma   90.00
#
_symmetry.space_group_name_H-M   'P 1'
#
loop_
_entity.id
_entity.type
_entity.pdbx_description
1 polymer ?
#
loop_
_entity_poly.entity_id
_entity_poly.type
_entity_poly.pdbx_seq_one_letter_code
_entity_poly.pdbx_strand_id
1 'polypeptide(L)'
;VTVGCSDVAGIVQGVIDSFGHLRSEYVELQGTVTALDEDQRKVLEASDEARLLSERAIERLNDGSTLISNSLNEIGNLLSLVETLSQHVTGFAAAMDQVRRSSQEIDQIAETTNILALNATIEAMRAGEQGRTFAVVANEVKTLASETRKATEEIGRTIDTLGNEAEQVIEKIESGAQASVHAKDSVGSIEDTMRSVTELLTEVDGQQDLIARNTAKISDHVHRVQDVLGDFDGAVSDNENKLATAHDRMEGLELIASDMFDKLVKAGLSPQDSVMVEKAQGHAAQVVAAA
;
A
#
# COMPACT_ATOMS: atom_id res chain seq x y z
N VAL A 1 -36.23 -68.49 -21.98
CA VAL A 1 -35.96 -68.15 -20.55
C VAL A 1 -34.45 -67.98 -20.33
N THR A 2 -33.59 -68.91 -20.76
CA THR A 2 -32.11 -68.84 -20.59
C THR A 2 -31.47 -67.63 -21.28
N VAL A 3 -31.86 -67.24 -22.51
CA VAL A 3 -31.35 -66.06 -23.21
C VAL A 3 -31.74 -64.77 -22.44
N GLY A 4 -32.97 -64.74 -21.93
CA GLY A 4 -33.42 -63.56 -21.16
C GLY A 4 -32.71 -63.41 -19.80
N CYS A 5 -32.35 -64.53 -19.15
CA CYS A 5 -31.56 -64.48 -17.91
C CYS A 5 -30.11 -64.00 -18.14
N SER A 6 -29.48 -64.45 -19.23
CA SER A 6 -28.13 -64.03 -19.60
C SER A 6 -28.05 -62.53 -19.94
N ASP A 7 -29.05 -62.01 -20.71
CA ASP A 7 -29.11 -60.57 -21.01
C ASP A 7 -29.27 -59.71 -19.75
N VAL A 8 -30.12 -60.14 -18.81
CA VAL A 8 -30.33 -59.41 -17.55
C VAL A 8 -29.09 -59.50 -16.66
N ALA A 9 -28.36 -60.66 -16.68
CA ALA A 9 -27.10 -60.79 -15.95
C ALA A 9 -26.05 -59.80 -16.46
N GLY A 10 -25.93 -59.64 -17.78
CA GLY A 10 -25.05 -58.64 -18.37
C GLY A 10 -25.42 -57.21 -18.01
N ILE A 11 -26.74 -56.91 -17.93
CA ILE A 11 -27.20 -55.59 -17.47
C ILE A 11 -26.84 -55.35 -15.98
N VAL A 12 -27.09 -56.35 -15.12
CA VAL A 12 -26.76 -56.29 -13.68
C VAL A 12 -25.28 -56.05 -13.49
N GLN A 13 -24.40 -56.79 -14.19
CA GLN A 13 -22.96 -56.59 -14.13
C GLN A 13 -22.56 -55.17 -14.60
N GLY A 14 -23.08 -54.68 -15.68
CA GLY A 14 -22.83 -53.29 -16.16
C GLY A 14 -23.26 -52.24 -15.15
N VAL A 15 -24.33 -52.48 -14.39
CA VAL A 15 -24.76 -51.59 -13.31
C VAL A 15 -23.80 -51.66 -12.10
N ILE A 16 -23.34 -52.86 -11.73
CA ILE A 16 -22.34 -53.04 -10.68
C ILE A 16 -21.05 -52.28 -11.00
N ASP A 17 -20.55 -52.38 -12.24
CA ASP A 17 -19.38 -51.67 -12.70
C ASP A 17 -19.57 -50.14 -12.62
N SER A 18 -20.78 -49.65 -12.99
CA SER A 18 -21.13 -48.27 -12.90
C SER A 18 -21.13 -47.75 -11.45
N PHE A 19 -21.60 -48.55 -10.50
CA PHE A 19 -21.51 -48.21 -9.06
C PHE A 19 -20.07 -48.18 -8.56
N GLY A 20 -19.17 -49.04 -9.06
CA GLY A 20 -17.74 -48.98 -8.78
C GLY A 20 -17.11 -47.65 -9.22
N HIS A 21 -17.48 -47.14 -10.42
CA HIS A 21 -17.05 -45.83 -10.89
C HIS A 21 -17.63 -44.68 -10.04
N LEU A 22 -18.92 -44.72 -9.73
CA LEU A 22 -19.57 -43.75 -8.87
C LEU A 22 -18.92 -43.67 -7.48
N ARG A 23 -18.50 -44.79 -6.92
CA ARG A 23 -17.80 -44.82 -5.64
C ARG A 23 -16.41 -44.16 -5.70
N SER A 24 -15.70 -44.32 -6.82
CA SER A 24 -14.43 -43.66 -7.04
C SER A 24 -14.61 -42.11 -7.13
N GLU A 25 -15.59 -41.65 -7.88
CA GLU A 25 -15.92 -40.22 -8.00
C GLU A 25 -16.40 -39.62 -6.67
N TYR A 26 -17.14 -40.41 -5.89
CA TYR A 26 -17.55 -40.02 -4.53
C TYR A 26 -16.35 -39.75 -3.60
N VAL A 27 -15.36 -40.67 -3.58
CA VAL A 27 -14.15 -40.52 -2.76
C VAL A 27 -13.37 -39.25 -3.18
N GLU A 28 -13.25 -39.02 -4.49
CA GLU A 28 -12.58 -37.83 -5.02
C GLU A 28 -13.34 -36.52 -4.61
N LEU A 29 -14.67 -36.54 -4.72
CA LEU A 29 -15.50 -35.42 -4.31
C LEU A 29 -15.39 -35.14 -2.80
N GLN A 30 -15.39 -36.20 -1.97
CA GLN A 30 -15.21 -36.08 -0.52
C GLN A 30 -13.84 -35.44 -0.18
N GLY A 31 -12.78 -35.88 -0.89
CA GLY A 31 -11.46 -35.26 -0.78
C GLY A 31 -11.46 -33.78 -1.14
N THR A 32 -12.15 -33.42 -2.23
CA THR A 32 -12.29 -32.02 -2.69
C THR A 32 -13.04 -31.16 -1.66
N VAL A 33 -14.11 -31.68 -1.08
CA VAL A 33 -14.90 -30.97 -0.05
C VAL A 33 -14.08 -30.75 1.22
N THR A 34 -13.27 -31.73 1.61
CA THR A 34 -12.37 -31.60 2.77
C THR A 34 -11.27 -30.56 2.51
N ALA A 35 -10.67 -30.54 1.31
CA ALA A 35 -9.70 -29.53 0.93
C ALA A 35 -10.31 -28.11 0.90
N LEU A 36 -11.55 -27.99 0.42
CA LEU A 36 -12.29 -26.71 0.40
C LEU A 36 -12.52 -26.17 1.84
N ASP A 37 -12.86 -27.02 2.79
CA ASP A 37 -13.02 -26.62 4.21
C ASP A 37 -11.69 -26.09 4.80
N GLU A 38 -10.58 -26.78 4.50
CA GLU A 38 -9.25 -26.32 4.92
C GLU A 38 -8.85 -24.99 4.27
N ASP A 39 -9.12 -24.81 2.98
CA ASP A 39 -8.80 -23.56 2.28
C ASP A 39 -9.64 -22.39 2.78
N GLN A 40 -10.90 -22.62 3.15
CA GLN A 40 -11.74 -21.60 3.80
C GLN A 40 -11.15 -21.14 5.13
N ARG A 41 -10.63 -22.05 5.94
CA ARG A 41 -9.98 -21.68 7.21
C ARG A 41 -8.77 -20.79 6.97
N LYS A 42 -7.94 -21.11 5.96
CA LYS A 42 -6.79 -20.27 5.56
C LYS A 42 -7.25 -18.89 5.08
N VAL A 43 -8.35 -18.81 4.35
CA VAL A 43 -8.92 -17.51 3.91
C VAL A 43 -9.36 -16.67 5.11
N LEU A 44 -10.01 -17.27 6.11
CA LEU A 44 -10.41 -16.56 7.33
C LEU A 44 -9.19 -16.07 8.12
N GLU A 45 -8.17 -16.91 8.31
CA GLU A 45 -6.92 -16.53 8.99
C GLU A 45 -6.22 -15.37 8.27
N ALA A 46 -6.10 -15.44 6.94
CA ALA A 46 -5.52 -14.36 6.13
C ALA A 46 -6.36 -13.07 6.19
N SER A 47 -7.68 -13.18 6.24
CA SER A 47 -8.59 -12.05 6.38
C SER A 47 -8.44 -11.36 7.73
N ASP A 48 -8.36 -12.12 8.82
CA ASP A 48 -8.13 -11.58 10.18
C ASP A 48 -6.75 -10.91 10.29
N GLU A 49 -5.71 -11.50 9.69
CA GLU A 49 -4.37 -10.88 9.65
C GLU A 49 -4.38 -9.58 8.87
N ALA A 50 -5.05 -9.53 7.71
CA ALA A 50 -5.19 -8.32 6.92
C ALA A 50 -5.93 -7.21 7.69
N ARG A 51 -6.97 -7.54 8.47
CA ARG A 51 -7.68 -6.60 9.34
C ARG A 51 -6.76 -6.02 10.42
N LEU A 52 -5.99 -6.86 11.10
CA LEU A 52 -5.02 -6.41 12.11
C LEU A 52 -3.92 -5.50 11.51
N LEU A 53 -3.47 -5.79 10.29
CA LEU A 53 -2.51 -4.94 9.58
C LEU A 53 -3.13 -3.59 9.21
N SER A 54 -4.39 -3.55 8.79
CA SER A 54 -5.12 -2.31 8.50
C SER A 54 -5.30 -1.46 9.76
N GLU A 55 -5.68 -2.04 10.89
CA GLU A 55 -5.79 -1.33 12.17
C GLU A 55 -4.47 -0.69 12.60
N ARG A 56 -3.36 -1.43 12.51
CA ARG A 56 -2.01 -0.90 12.79
C ARG A 56 -1.58 0.18 11.82
N ALA A 57 -1.96 0.08 10.54
CA ALA A 57 -1.67 1.09 9.56
C ALA A 57 -2.44 2.40 9.85
N ILE A 58 -3.71 2.32 10.24
CA ILE A 58 -4.51 3.48 10.66
C ILE A 58 -3.90 4.15 11.90
N GLU A 59 -3.46 3.39 12.90
CA GLU A 59 -2.79 3.92 14.09
C GLU A 59 -1.53 4.71 13.71
N ARG A 60 -0.68 4.15 12.84
CA ARG A 60 0.54 4.83 12.34
C ARG A 60 0.23 6.07 11.51
N LEU A 61 -0.86 6.05 10.73
CA LEU A 61 -1.30 7.23 9.98
C LEU A 61 -1.78 8.35 10.91
N ASN A 62 -2.45 8.02 12.01
CA ASN A 62 -2.86 9.01 13.02
C ASN A 62 -1.65 9.65 13.72
N ASP A 63 -0.64 8.84 14.07
CA ASP A 63 0.63 9.36 14.60
C ASP A 63 1.33 10.26 13.59
N GLY A 64 1.40 9.83 12.32
CA GLY A 64 1.95 10.61 11.22
C GLY A 64 1.20 11.93 10.99
N SER A 65 -0.13 11.94 11.07
CA SER A 65 -0.96 13.15 10.96
C SER A 65 -0.63 14.16 12.06
N THR A 66 -0.38 13.69 13.27
CA THR A 66 0.06 14.53 14.40
C THR A 66 1.42 15.18 14.12
N LEU A 67 2.40 14.41 13.60
CA LEU A 67 3.71 14.94 13.21
C LEU A 67 3.60 15.97 12.08
N ILE A 68 2.75 15.73 11.10
CA ILE A 68 2.47 16.68 10.00
C ILE A 68 1.90 17.99 10.53
N SER A 69 0.90 17.92 11.42
CA SER A 69 0.31 19.11 12.04
C SER A 69 1.36 19.93 12.81
N ASN A 70 2.24 19.28 13.55
CA ASN A 70 3.36 19.94 14.24
C ASN A 70 4.31 20.60 13.23
N SER A 71 4.67 19.90 12.14
CA SER A 71 5.55 20.43 11.10
C SER A 71 4.94 21.66 10.40
N LEU A 72 3.63 21.67 10.13
CA LEU A 72 2.93 22.84 9.59
C LEU A 72 2.97 24.03 10.54
N ASN A 73 2.82 23.80 11.84
CA ASN A 73 2.95 24.84 12.85
C ASN A 73 4.38 25.39 12.91
N GLU A 74 5.40 24.54 12.85
CA GLU A 74 6.81 24.96 12.83
C GLU A 74 7.13 25.80 11.57
N ILE A 75 6.64 25.40 10.40
CA ILE A 75 6.79 26.17 9.16
C ILE A 75 6.07 27.53 9.30
N GLY A 76 4.89 27.58 9.93
CA GLY A 76 4.20 28.82 10.24
C GLY A 76 5.03 29.77 11.12
N ASN A 77 5.67 29.23 12.16
CA ASN A 77 6.58 29.98 13.01
C ASN A 77 7.83 30.48 12.27
N LEU A 78 8.40 29.66 11.37
CA LEU A 78 9.52 30.05 10.53
C LEU A 78 9.14 31.21 9.60
N LEU A 79 7.97 31.20 8.97
CA LEU A 79 7.49 32.31 8.14
C LEU A 79 7.37 33.59 8.93
N SER A 80 6.84 33.55 10.15
CA SER A 80 6.76 34.71 11.04
C SER A 80 8.14 35.24 11.45
N LEU A 81 9.11 34.34 11.69
CA LEU A 81 10.48 34.71 12.01
C LEU A 81 11.16 35.40 10.81
N VAL A 82 10.97 34.85 9.61
CA VAL A 82 11.49 35.43 8.35
C VAL A 82 10.95 36.83 8.11
N GLU A 83 9.64 37.05 8.34
CA GLU A 83 9.03 38.38 8.26
C GLU A 83 9.64 39.36 9.27
N THR A 84 9.80 38.94 10.51
CA THR A 84 10.43 39.77 11.56
C THR A 84 11.88 40.10 11.20
N LEU A 85 12.64 39.14 10.66
CA LEU A 85 14.02 39.33 10.21
C LEU A 85 14.09 40.35 9.06
N SER A 86 13.16 40.28 8.09
CA SER A 86 13.05 41.22 6.99
C SER A 86 12.84 42.65 7.49
N GLN A 87 11.96 42.84 8.47
CA GLN A 87 11.74 44.14 9.11
C GLN A 87 12.99 44.68 9.82
N HIS A 88 13.73 43.79 10.54
CA HIS A 88 14.95 44.19 11.21
C HIS A 88 16.06 44.62 10.25
N VAL A 89 16.25 43.88 9.15
CA VAL A 89 17.27 44.24 8.13
C VAL A 89 16.90 45.54 7.41
N THR A 90 15.62 45.74 7.12
CA THR A 90 15.14 47.00 6.54
C THR A 90 15.38 48.18 7.50
N GLY A 91 15.10 48.00 8.79
CA GLY A 91 15.41 49.01 9.82
C GLY A 91 16.92 49.27 9.96
N PHE A 92 17.75 48.25 9.85
CA PHE A 92 19.20 48.37 9.84
C PHE A 92 19.71 49.17 8.65
N ALA A 93 19.19 48.90 7.44
CA ALA A 93 19.54 49.65 6.24
C ALA A 93 19.20 51.15 6.38
N ALA A 94 18.02 51.46 6.95
CA ALA A 94 17.62 52.84 7.23
C ALA A 94 18.56 53.54 8.24
N ALA A 95 18.99 52.83 9.29
CA ALA A 95 19.95 53.37 10.25
C ALA A 95 21.32 53.61 9.61
N MET A 96 21.80 52.75 8.75
CA MET A 96 23.05 52.94 8.01
C MET A 96 22.98 54.19 7.06
N ASP A 97 21.86 54.44 6.43
CA ASP A 97 21.67 55.63 5.60
C ASP A 97 21.72 56.91 6.45
N GLN A 98 21.21 56.87 7.70
CA GLN A 98 21.31 58.00 8.60
C GLN A 98 22.78 58.23 9.07
N VAL A 99 23.53 57.16 9.36
CA VAL A 99 24.96 57.27 9.70
C VAL A 99 25.75 57.83 8.52
N ARG A 100 25.42 57.41 7.27
CA ARG A 100 26.04 57.97 6.06
C ARG A 100 25.84 59.47 5.96
N ARG A 101 24.64 59.98 6.17
CA ARG A 101 24.33 61.43 6.15
C ARG A 101 25.13 62.17 7.22
N SER A 102 25.15 61.65 8.44
CA SER A 102 25.92 62.28 9.51
C SER A 102 27.44 62.32 9.22
N SER A 103 27.99 61.22 8.63
CA SER A 103 29.39 61.18 8.20
C SER A 103 29.70 62.23 7.13
N GLN A 104 28.79 62.42 6.13
CA GLN A 104 28.93 63.44 5.11
C GLN A 104 28.88 64.88 5.67
N GLU A 105 28.04 65.11 6.67
CA GLU A 105 28.01 66.41 7.39
C GLU A 105 29.32 66.67 8.12
N ILE A 106 29.89 65.64 8.79
CA ILE A 106 31.18 65.77 9.46
C ILE A 106 32.34 66.04 8.48
N ASP A 107 32.31 65.40 7.28
CA ASP A 107 33.26 65.67 6.21
C ASP A 107 33.21 67.12 5.74
N GLN A 108 32.00 67.70 5.54
CA GLN A 108 31.82 69.10 5.18
C GLN A 108 32.32 70.05 6.25
N ILE A 109 32.12 69.75 7.57
CA ILE A 109 32.64 70.53 8.69
C ILE A 109 34.17 70.48 8.70
N ALA A 110 34.76 69.29 8.49
CA ALA A 110 36.18 69.11 8.42
C ALA A 110 36.81 69.87 7.25
N GLU A 111 36.19 69.83 6.05
CA GLU A 111 36.63 70.65 4.88
C GLU A 111 36.58 72.14 5.20
N THR A 112 35.49 72.64 5.76
CA THR A 112 35.34 74.03 6.18
C THR A 112 36.41 74.41 7.20
N THR A 113 36.68 73.55 8.19
CA THR A 113 37.70 73.73 9.22
C THR A 113 39.09 73.78 8.63
N ASN A 114 39.37 72.89 7.64
CA ASN A 114 40.65 72.90 6.93
C ASN A 114 40.90 74.21 6.18
N ILE A 115 39.84 74.77 5.51
CA ILE A 115 39.91 76.08 4.82
C ILE A 115 40.13 77.20 5.85
N LEU A 116 39.44 77.20 6.97
CA LEU A 116 39.62 78.21 8.02
C LEU A 116 41.02 78.15 8.62
N ALA A 117 41.54 76.95 8.88
CA ALA A 117 42.92 76.74 9.37
C ALA A 117 43.99 77.22 8.37
N LEU A 118 43.74 76.96 7.05
CA LEU A 118 44.60 77.47 6.00
C LEU A 118 44.66 79.01 5.98
N ASN A 119 43.47 79.64 6.06
CA ASN A 119 43.35 81.12 6.12
C ASN A 119 44.08 81.67 7.36
N ALA A 120 43.91 81.01 8.52
CA ALA A 120 44.58 81.43 9.77
C ALA A 120 46.10 81.27 9.66
N THR A 121 46.62 80.19 9.01
CA THR A 121 48.03 80.02 8.77
C THR A 121 48.62 81.16 7.87
N ILE A 122 47.86 81.54 6.82
CA ILE A 122 48.30 82.62 5.93
C ILE A 122 48.41 83.92 6.71
N GLU A 123 47.40 84.26 7.54
CA GLU A 123 47.37 85.54 8.30
C GLU A 123 48.45 85.51 9.41
N ALA A 124 48.70 84.37 10.07
CA ALA A 124 49.76 84.25 11.03
C ALA A 124 51.18 84.44 10.40
N MET A 125 51.38 83.97 9.17
CA MET A 125 52.62 84.24 8.41
C MET A 125 52.76 85.71 8.07
N ARG A 126 51.66 86.37 7.78
CA ARG A 126 51.63 87.81 7.45
C ARG A 126 51.99 88.73 8.69
N ALA A 127 51.67 88.25 9.90
CA ALA A 127 51.99 88.97 11.14
C ALA A 127 53.47 88.81 11.57
N GLY A 128 54.31 88.05 10.82
CA GLY A 128 55.71 87.85 11.08
C GLY A 128 56.03 87.15 12.42
N GLU A 129 57.02 87.63 13.15
CA GLU A 129 57.43 87.02 14.48
C GLU A 129 56.29 87.02 15.52
N GLN A 130 55.35 87.95 15.50
CA GLN A 130 54.19 88.08 16.43
C GLN A 130 53.17 86.93 16.10
N GLY A 131 53.11 86.41 14.89
CA GLY A 131 52.17 85.40 14.45
C GLY A 131 52.66 83.93 14.65
N ARG A 132 53.89 83.70 15.04
CA ARG A 132 54.54 82.37 15.05
C ARG A 132 53.83 81.31 15.89
N THR A 133 53.35 81.69 17.09
CA THR A 133 52.57 80.78 17.94
C THR A 133 51.18 80.42 17.33
N PHE A 134 50.51 81.39 16.67
CA PHE A 134 49.26 81.18 15.96
C PHE A 134 49.42 80.29 14.75
N ALA A 135 50.55 80.40 14.03
CA ALA A 135 50.80 79.52 12.91
C ALA A 135 50.93 78.04 13.29
N VAL A 136 51.51 77.74 14.48
CA VAL A 136 51.60 76.37 14.97
C VAL A 136 50.18 75.81 15.24
N VAL A 137 49.34 76.58 15.94
CA VAL A 137 47.94 76.16 16.24
C VAL A 137 47.13 75.96 14.98
N ALA A 138 47.28 76.90 14.02
CA ALA A 138 46.55 76.76 12.72
C ALA A 138 46.98 75.51 11.96
N ASN A 139 48.26 75.18 11.94
CA ASN A 139 48.73 73.93 11.30
C ASN A 139 48.23 72.67 12.02
N GLU A 140 48.12 72.69 13.35
CA GLU A 140 47.58 71.56 14.10
C GLU A 140 46.08 71.37 13.79
N VAL A 141 45.30 72.47 13.74
CA VAL A 141 43.87 72.43 13.35
C VAL A 141 43.73 71.89 11.91
N LYS A 142 44.59 72.29 10.99
CA LYS A 142 44.62 71.77 9.63
C LYS A 142 44.90 70.27 9.56
N THR A 143 45.86 69.77 10.34
CA THR A 143 46.17 68.37 10.45
C THR A 143 44.95 67.56 10.99
N LEU A 144 44.36 68.07 12.06
CA LEU A 144 43.17 67.45 12.67
C LEU A 144 41.97 67.43 11.70
N ALA A 145 41.78 68.48 10.95
CA ALA A 145 40.72 68.52 9.91
C ALA A 145 40.97 67.47 8.80
N SER A 146 42.25 67.30 8.38
CA SER A 146 42.62 66.28 7.38
C SER A 146 42.44 64.85 7.93
N GLU A 147 42.80 64.60 9.21
CA GLU A 147 42.59 63.32 9.86
C GLU A 147 41.08 63.00 10.04
N THR A 148 40.26 63.99 10.38
CA THR A 148 38.81 63.87 10.46
C THR A 148 38.21 63.47 9.11
N ARG A 149 38.67 64.06 8.00
CA ARG A 149 38.21 63.65 6.63
C ARG A 149 38.56 62.23 6.33
N LYS A 150 39.79 61.80 6.63
CA LYS A 150 40.17 60.40 6.42
C LYS A 150 39.27 59.41 7.20
N ALA A 151 38.98 59.75 8.45
CA ALA A 151 38.09 58.95 9.25
C ALA A 151 36.66 58.87 8.70
N THR A 152 36.12 60.00 8.22
CA THR A 152 34.78 60.00 7.58
C THR A 152 34.76 59.21 6.27
N GLU A 153 35.83 59.26 5.46
CA GLU A 153 35.96 58.44 4.23
C GLU A 153 35.99 56.93 4.58
N GLU A 154 36.66 56.51 5.66
CA GLU A 154 36.69 55.12 6.14
C GLU A 154 35.31 54.66 6.62
N ILE A 155 34.58 55.54 7.36
CA ILE A 155 33.22 55.26 7.79
C ILE A 155 32.33 55.10 6.57
N GLY A 156 32.45 55.94 5.54
CA GLY A 156 31.69 55.85 4.32
C GLY A 156 31.86 54.47 3.61
N ARG A 157 33.13 54.06 3.48
CA ARG A 157 33.43 52.71 2.88
C ARG A 157 32.83 51.57 3.67
N THR A 158 32.88 51.66 5.02
CA THR A 158 32.30 50.67 5.90
C THR A 158 30.79 50.60 5.77
N ILE A 159 30.12 51.75 5.64
CA ILE A 159 28.66 51.82 5.42
C ILE A 159 28.27 51.23 4.06
N ASP A 160 29.03 51.49 3.01
CA ASP A 160 28.81 50.89 1.68
C ASP A 160 28.91 49.36 1.72
N THR A 161 29.90 48.82 2.44
CA THR A 161 30.06 47.40 2.65
C THR A 161 28.86 46.80 3.41
N LEU A 162 28.46 47.41 4.52
CA LEU A 162 27.30 46.99 5.32
C LEU A 162 25.99 47.08 4.55
N GLY A 163 25.84 48.08 3.66
CA GLY A 163 24.68 48.19 2.78
C GLY A 163 24.58 47.02 1.82
N ASN A 164 25.69 46.67 1.16
CA ASN A 164 25.74 45.51 0.25
C ASN A 164 25.48 44.18 0.98
N GLU A 165 25.98 44.04 2.22
CA GLU A 165 25.71 42.85 3.03
C GLU A 165 24.22 42.78 3.43
N ALA A 166 23.60 43.91 3.76
CA ALA A 166 22.17 43.97 4.09
C ALA A 166 21.31 43.55 2.90
N GLU A 167 21.62 44.03 1.68
CA GLU A 167 20.93 43.61 0.44
C GLU A 167 21.03 42.08 0.22
N GLN A 168 22.23 41.52 0.37
CA GLN A 168 22.41 40.05 0.26
C GLN A 168 21.62 39.26 1.31
N VAL A 169 21.50 39.80 2.53
CA VAL A 169 20.69 39.19 3.59
C VAL A 169 19.19 39.22 3.21
N ILE A 170 18.71 40.34 2.64
CA ILE A 170 17.33 40.45 2.17
C ILE A 170 17.02 39.41 1.10
N GLU A 171 17.92 39.22 0.12
CA GLU A 171 17.76 38.22 -0.93
C GLU A 171 17.68 36.79 -0.35
N LYS A 172 18.51 36.49 0.63
CA LYS A 172 18.47 35.20 1.34
C LYS A 172 17.19 35.01 2.17
N ILE A 173 16.68 36.08 2.77
CA ILE A 173 15.41 36.08 3.51
C ILE A 173 14.25 35.76 2.55
N GLU A 174 14.19 36.40 1.39
CA GLU A 174 13.16 36.14 0.37
C GLU A 174 13.21 34.71 -0.15
N SER A 175 14.42 34.22 -0.44
CA SER A 175 14.62 32.82 -0.84
C SER A 175 14.19 31.83 0.25
N GLY A 176 14.48 32.14 1.52
CA GLY A 176 14.06 31.35 2.68
C GLY A 176 12.53 31.35 2.87
N ALA A 177 11.89 32.50 2.65
CA ALA A 177 10.44 32.61 2.68
C ALA A 177 9.79 31.72 1.61
N GLN A 178 10.29 31.80 0.38
CA GLN A 178 9.81 30.99 -0.73
C GLN A 178 9.97 29.49 -0.48
N ALA A 179 11.15 29.07 0.02
CA ALA A 179 11.39 27.69 0.39
C ALA A 179 10.44 27.20 1.48
N SER A 180 10.12 28.05 2.47
CA SER A 180 9.18 27.73 3.55
C SER A 180 7.74 27.58 3.03
N VAL A 181 7.31 28.41 2.08
CA VAL A 181 5.99 28.27 1.42
C VAL A 181 5.92 26.93 0.66
N HIS A 182 6.93 26.60 -0.15
CA HIS A 182 6.98 25.32 -0.85
C HIS A 182 6.99 24.13 0.10
N ALA A 183 7.70 24.22 1.23
CA ALA A 183 7.69 23.18 2.25
C ALA A 183 6.27 23.00 2.84
N LYS A 184 5.58 24.11 3.12
CA LYS A 184 4.19 24.11 3.61
C LYS A 184 3.25 23.39 2.63
N ASP A 185 3.32 23.71 1.35
CA ASP A 185 2.49 23.10 0.29
C ASP A 185 2.79 21.59 0.15
N SER A 186 4.06 21.24 0.21
CA SER A 186 4.49 19.82 0.17
C SER A 186 3.96 19.02 1.36
N VAL A 187 4.05 19.56 2.57
CA VAL A 187 3.55 18.92 3.79
C VAL A 187 2.01 18.85 3.76
N GLY A 188 1.32 19.86 3.22
CA GLY A 188 -0.13 19.81 2.99
C GLY A 188 -0.52 18.69 2.03
N SER A 189 0.23 18.49 0.95
CA SER A 189 -0.01 17.36 0.01
C SER A 189 0.21 15.98 0.66
N ILE A 190 1.14 15.88 1.61
CA ILE A 190 1.33 14.65 2.40
C ILE A 190 0.10 14.41 3.29
N GLU A 191 -0.45 15.44 3.93
CA GLU A 191 -1.66 15.33 4.76
C GLU A 191 -2.85 14.80 3.94
N ASP A 192 -3.07 15.33 2.73
CA ASP A 192 -4.13 14.87 1.84
C ASP A 192 -3.92 13.40 1.41
N THR A 193 -2.68 13.03 1.12
CA THR A 193 -2.33 11.63 0.80
C THR A 193 -2.62 10.69 1.97
N MET A 194 -2.26 11.08 3.19
CA MET A 194 -2.52 10.27 4.39
C MET A 194 -4.02 10.10 4.64
N ARG A 195 -4.83 11.15 4.40
CA ARG A 195 -6.28 11.07 4.49
C ARG A 195 -6.83 10.05 3.48
N SER A 196 -6.39 10.12 2.23
CA SER A 196 -6.80 9.17 1.20
C SER A 196 -6.42 7.74 1.54
N VAL A 197 -5.23 7.51 2.11
CA VAL A 197 -4.82 6.17 2.57
C VAL A 197 -5.71 5.69 3.73
N THR A 198 -6.10 6.56 4.65
CA THR A 198 -7.02 6.19 5.74
C THR A 198 -8.40 5.78 5.20
N GLU A 199 -8.92 6.48 4.18
CA GLU A 199 -10.17 6.10 3.51
C GLU A 199 -10.06 4.73 2.83
N LEU A 200 -8.96 4.47 2.13
CA LEU A 200 -8.70 3.16 1.50
C LEU A 200 -8.61 2.03 2.53
N LEU A 201 -7.97 2.25 3.68
CA LEU A 201 -7.89 1.24 4.74
C LEU A 201 -9.26 0.94 5.35
N THR A 202 -10.14 1.96 5.46
CA THR A 202 -11.52 1.77 5.89
C THR A 202 -12.32 0.93 4.87
N GLU A 203 -12.07 1.13 3.57
CA GLU A 203 -12.67 0.31 2.52
C GLU A 203 -12.16 -1.14 2.58
N VAL A 204 -10.85 -1.34 2.83
CA VAL A 204 -10.26 -2.67 3.03
C VAL A 204 -10.93 -3.39 4.21
N ASP A 205 -11.16 -2.72 5.34
CA ASP A 205 -11.89 -3.31 6.48
C ASP A 205 -13.30 -3.76 6.09
N GLY A 206 -14.04 -2.94 5.34
CA GLY A 206 -15.33 -3.32 4.78
C GLY A 206 -15.28 -4.54 3.84
N GLN A 207 -14.21 -4.69 3.06
CA GLN A 207 -13.99 -5.87 2.20
C GLN A 207 -13.68 -7.13 3.02
N GLN A 208 -12.92 -7.01 4.13
CA GLN A 208 -12.67 -8.14 5.03
C GLN A 208 -13.97 -8.64 5.67
N ASP A 209 -14.87 -7.75 6.05
CA ASP A 209 -16.21 -8.10 6.54
C ASP A 209 -17.03 -8.89 5.50
N LEU A 210 -16.94 -8.50 4.22
CA LEU A 210 -17.60 -9.23 3.14
C LEU A 210 -16.99 -10.62 2.92
N ILE A 211 -15.65 -10.73 2.99
CA ILE A 211 -14.93 -12.00 2.90
C ILE A 211 -15.39 -12.93 4.01
N ALA A 212 -15.41 -12.47 5.27
CA ALA A 212 -15.86 -13.26 6.41
C ALA A 212 -17.28 -13.78 6.24
N ARG A 213 -18.22 -12.92 5.79
CA ARG A 213 -19.61 -13.33 5.54
C ARG A 213 -19.74 -14.33 4.38
N ASN A 214 -18.97 -14.15 3.31
CA ASN A 214 -19.00 -15.07 2.19
C ASN A 214 -18.40 -16.42 2.56
N THR A 215 -17.31 -16.44 3.30
CA THR A 215 -16.67 -17.68 3.79
C THR A 215 -17.60 -18.44 4.72
N ALA A 216 -18.35 -17.74 5.60
CA ALA A 216 -19.36 -18.38 6.43
C ALA A 216 -20.48 -19.05 5.60
N LYS A 217 -20.93 -18.41 4.51
CA LYS A 217 -21.90 -19.03 3.59
C LYS A 217 -21.34 -20.23 2.85
N ILE A 218 -20.07 -20.16 2.42
CA ILE A 218 -19.42 -21.28 1.76
C ILE A 218 -19.27 -22.44 2.75
N SER A 219 -18.96 -22.18 4.03
CA SER A 219 -18.90 -23.21 5.07
C SER A 219 -20.27 -23.92 5.24
N ASP A 220 -21.37 -23.18 5.24
CA ASP A 220 -22.72 -23.77 5.27
C ASP A 220 -22.98 -24.64 4.03
N HIS A 221 -22.55 -24.19 2.86
CA HIS A 221 -22.67 -25.00 1.63
C HIS A 221 -21.82 -26.28 1.69
N VAL A 222 -20.60 -26.19 2.22
CA VAL A 222 -19.70 -27.36 2.42
C VAL A 222 -20.37 -28.39 3.31
N HIS A 223 -20.94 -27.98 4.47
CA HIS A 223 -21.65 -28.88 5.37
C HIS A 223 -22.85 -29.55 4.67
N ARG A 224 -23.63 -28.78 3.91
CA ARG A 224 -24.76 -29.37 3.15
C ARG A 224 -24.30 -30.34 2.07
N VAL A 225 -23.18 -30.09 1.42
CA VAL A 225 -22.60 -31.06 0.46
C VAL A 225 -22.12 -32.32 1.19
N GLN A 226 -21.52 -32.20 2.38
CA GLN A 226 -21.12 -33.33 3.19
C GLN A 226 -22.34 -34.18 3.61
N ASP A 227 -23.45 -33.56 4.00
CA ASP A 227 -24.69 -34.27 4.34
C ASP A 227 -25.24 -35.04 3.11
N VAL A 228 -25.30 -34.40 1.94
CA VAL A 228 -25.74 -35.04 0.68
C VAL A 228 -24.82 -36.19 0.30
N LEU A 229 -23.49 -36.05 0.48
CA LEU A 229 -22.54 -37.12 0.24
C LEU A 229 -22.76 -38.30 1.20
N GLY A 230 -23.07 -38.05 2.48
CA GLY A 230 -23.42 -39.11 3.42
C GLY A 230 -24.67 -39.89 3.01
N ASP A 231 -25.72 -39.20 2.59
CA ASP A 231 -26.96 -39.81 2.07
C ASP A 231 -26.70 -40.62 0.79
N PHE A 232 -25.86 -40.09 -0.10
CA PHE A 232 -25.47 -40.76 -1.34
C PHE A 232 -24.70 -42.06 -1.10
N ASP A 233 -23.72 -42.08 -0.17
CA ASP A 233 -22.97 -43.27 0.20
C ASP A 233 -23.90 -44.36 0.73
N GLY A 234 -24.86 -43.99 1.57
CA GLY A 234 -25.91 -44.89 2.05
C GLY A 234 -26.74 -45.49 0.94
N ALA A 235 -27.16 -44.65 -0.04
CA ALA A 235 -27.97 -45.09 -1.17
C ALA A 235 -27.19 -46.00 -2.13
N VAL A 236 -25.91 -45.70 -2.38
CA VAL A 236 -25.02 -46.55 -3.19
C VAL A 236 -24.85 -47.94 -2.53
N SER A 237 -24.55 -48.00 -1.24
CA SER A 237 -24.40 -49.21 -0.48
C SER A 237 -25.67 -50.07 -0.49
N ASP A 238 -26.85 -49.46 -0.33
CA ASP A 238 -28.15 -50.18 -0.39
C ASP A 238 -28.41 -50.75 -1.81
N ASN A 239 -28.06 -50.00 -2.84
CA ASN A 239 -28.20 -50.46 -4.22
C ASN A 239 -27.21 -51.57 -4.59
N GLU A 240 -25.94 -51.49 -4.14
CA GLU A 240 -24.97 -52.58 -4.29
C GLU A 240 -25.48 -53.87 -3.67
N ASN A 241 -26.06 -53.84 -2.46
CA ASN A 241 -26.64 -54.99 -1.78
C ASN A 241 -27.85 -55.56 -2.57
N LYS A 242 -28.72 -54.68 -3.09
CA LYS A 242 -29.87 -55.12 -3.94
C LYS A 242 -29.40 -55.78 -5.24
N LEU A 243 -28.37 -55.24 -5.87
CA LEU A 243 -27.79 -55.79 -7.09
C LEU A 243 -27.11 -57.15 -6.83
N ALA A 244 -26.33 -57.29 -5.74
CA ALA A 244 -25.78 -58.58 -5.37
C ALA A 244 -26.89 -59.64 -5.15
N THR A 245 -27.98 -59.24 -4.43
CA THR A 245 -29.13 -60.12 -4.25
C THR A 245 -29.83 -60.49 -5.58
N ALA A 246 -29.93 -59.54 -6.52
CA ALA A 246 -30.51 -59.78 -7.85
C ALA A 246 -29.60 -60.72 -8.66
N HIS A 247 -28.28 -60.55 -8.59
CA HIS A 247 -27.31 -61.41 -9.24
C HIS A 247 -27.42 -62.86 -8.74
N ASP A 248 -27.41 -63.12 -7.43
CA ASP A 248 -27.58 -64.44 -6.82
C ASP A 248 -28.89 -65.11 -7.22
N ARG A 249 -29.99 -64.35 -7.27
CA ARG A 249 -31.30 -64.90 -7.72
C ARG A 249 -31.29 -65.28 -9.17
N MET A 250 -30.60 -64.55 -10.03
CA MET A 250 -30.48 -64.82 -11.44
C MET A 250 -29.65 -66.09 -11.70
N GLU A 251 -28.51 -66.23 -11.00
CA GLU A 251 -27.71 -67.44 -11.06
C GLU A 251 -28.55 -68.68 -10.62
N GLY A 252 -29.34 -68.53 -9.56
CA GLY A 252 -30.31 -69.54 -9.14
C GLY A 252 -31.34 -69.89 -10.19
N LEU A 253 -31.89 -68.86 -10.94
CA LEU A 253 -32.84 -69.09 -12.01
C LEU A 253 -32.20 -69.77 -13.24
N GLU A 254 -30.94 -69.44 -13.55
CA GLU A 254 -30.18 -70.12 -14.62
C GLU A 254 -30.00 -71.62 -14.31
N LEU A 255 -29.61 -71.94 -13.06
CA LEU A 255 -29.50 -73.30 -12.63
C LEU A 255 -30.82 -74.09 -12.71
N ILE A 256 -31.92 -73.49 -12.28
CA ILE A 256 -33.26 -74.06 -12.37
C ILE A 256 -33.69 -74.24 -13.83
N ALA A 257 -33.46 -73.27 -14.70
CA ALA A 257 -33.76 -73.33 -16.13
C ALA A 257 -32.95 -74.44 -16.83
N SER A 258 -31.65 -74.56 -16.48
CA SER A 258 -30.78 -75.63 -16.98
C SER A 258 -31.24 -77.04 -16.54
N ASP A 259 -31.60 -77.20 -15.26
CA ASP A 259 -32.13 -78.47 -14.73
C ASP A 259 -33.49 -78.84 -15.35
N MET A 260 -34.37 -77.85 -15.52
CA MET A 260 -35.66 -78.07 -16.25
C MET A 260 -35.41 -78.48 -17.67
N PHE A 261 -34.49 -77.90 -18.34
CA PHE A 261 -34.14 -78.22 -19.75
C PHE A 261 -33.59 -79.66 -19.84
N ASP A 262 -32.63 -80.02 -18.98
CA ASP A 262 -32.08 -81.36 -18.90
C ASP A 262 -33.18 -82.43 -18.65
N LYS A 263 -34.12 -82.14 -17.76
CA LYS A 263 -35.28 -83.04 -17.49
C LYS A 263 -36.24 -83.12 -18.68
N LEU A 264 -36.50 -82.06 -19.39
CA LEU A 264 -37.35 -82.05 -20.61
C LEU A 264 -36.69 -82.84 -21.74
N VAL A 265 -35.38 -82.69 -21.96
CA VAL A 265 -34.60 -83.41 -22.95
C VAL A 265 -34.63 -84.93 -22.60
N LYS A 266 -34.45 -85.29 -21.34
CA LYS A 266 -34.53 -86.73 -20.87
C LYS A 266 -35.91 -87.35 -20.96
N ALA A 267 -36.98 -86.50 -21.00
CA ALA A 267 -38.39 -86.87 -21.18
C ALA A 267 -38.82 -87.13 -22.65
N GLY A 268 -37.93 -87.00 -23.65
CA GLY A 268 -38.19 -87.39 -25.03
C GLY A 268 -38.77 -86.24 -25.94
N LEU A 269 -38.37 -85.00 -25.67
CA LEU A 269 -38.67 -83.84 -26.59
C LEU A 269 -38.11 -84.11 -28.00
N SER A 270 -38.81 -83.58 -29.01
CA SER A 270 -38.49 -83.84 -30.42
C SER A 270 -37.16 -83.19 -30.86
N PRO A 271 -36.52 -83.72 -31.94
CA PRO A 271 -35.19 -83.26 -32.39
C PRO A 271 -35.11 -81.74 -32.78
N GLN A 272 -36.27 -81.09 -33.11
CA GLN A 272 -36.30 -79.65 -33.40
C GLN A 272 -36.06 -78.77 -32.20
N ASP A 273 -36.37 -79.25 -31.02
CA ASP A 273 -36.16 -78.53 -29.78
C ASP A 273 -34.71 -78.65 -29.26
N SER A 274 -34.02 -79.78 -29.66
CA SER A 274 -32.62 -80.03 -29.23
C SER A 274 -31.61 -79.01 -29.79
N VAL A 275 -31.82 -78.53 -30.99
CA VAL A 275 -30.95 -77.53 -31.61
C VAL A 275 -31.06 -76.15 -30.91
N MET A 276 -32.24 -75.84 -30.37
CA MET A 276 -32.41 -74.66 -29.55
C MET A 276 -31.73 -74.78 -28.18
N VAL A 277 -31.76 -76.00 -27.61
CA VAL A 277 -31.11 -76.34 -26.34
C VAL A 277 -29.59 -76.28 -26.44
N GLU A 278 -29.01 -76.87 -27.50
CA GLU A 278 -27.54 -76.75 -27.74
C GLU A 278 -27.08 -75.34 -27.97
N LYS A 279 -27.84 -74.52 -28.69
CA LYS A 279 -27.53 -73.07 -28.84
C LYS A 279 -27.58 -72.33 -27.50
N ALA A 280 -28.60 -72.62 -26.69
CA ALA A 280 -28.75 -71.94 -25.38
C ALA A 280 -27.66 -72.41 -24.38
N GLN A 281 -27.27 -73.68 -24.36
CA GLN A 281 -26.18 -74.21 -23.55
C GLN A 281 -24.80 -73.65 -24.02
N GLY A 282 -24.62 -73.50 -25.35
CA GLY A 282 -23.40 -72.90 -25.88
C GLY A 282 -23.26 -71.41 -25.51
N HIS A 283 -24.36 -70.69 -25.44
CA HIS A 283 -24.39 -69.26 -25.00
C HIS A 283 -24.13 -69.14 -23.49
N ALA A 284 -24.76 -69.99 -22.69
CA ALA A 284 -24.54 -70.02 -21.25
C ALA A 284 -23.07 -70.35 -20.88
N ALA A 285 -22.45 -71.31 -21.57
CA ALA A 285 -21.06 -71.67 -21.42
C ALA A 285 -20.09 -70.54 -21.82
N GLN A 286 -20.42 -69.73 -22.84
CA GLN A 286 -19.64 -68.56 -23.25
C GLN A 286 -19.71 -67.42 -22.22
N VAL A 287 -20.87 -67.23 -21.62
CA VAL A 287 -21.06 -66.18 -20.60
C VAL A 287 -20.31 -66.55 -19.30
N VAL A 288 -20.35 -67.80 -18.88
CA VAL A 288 -19.58 -68.32 -17.71
C VAL A 288 -18.07 -68.29 -17.96
N ALA A 289 -17.61 -68.45 -19.23
CA ALA A 289 -16.18 -68.35 -19.56
C ALA A 289 -15.67 -66.88 -19.70
N ALA A 290 -16.57 -65.92 -19.82
CA ALA A 290 -16.24 -64.49 -19.95
C ALA A 290 -16.35 -63.70 -18.62
N ALA A 291 -16.91 -64.26 -17.57
CA ALA A 291 -16.97 -63.75 -16.19
C ALA A 291 -15.79 -64.26 -15.36
#